data_7f121c6d6635d99ad46e4c5ce47a4a57
#
_entry.id   7f121c6d6635d99ad46e4c5ce47a4a57
#
_cell.length_a   1.000
_cell.length_b   1.000
_cell.length_c   1.000
_cell.angle_alpha   90.00
_cell.angle_beta   90.00
_cell.angle_gamma   90.00
#
_symmetry.space_group_name_H-M   'P 1'
#
loop_
_entity.id
_entity.type
_entity.pdbx_description
1 polymer ?
#
loop_
_entity_poly.entity_id
_entity_poly.type
_entity_poly.pdbx_seq_one_letter_code
_entity_poly.pdbx_strand_id
1 'polypeptide(L)'
;MKILLSAYACEPNKGSEPGVGWSWAIEYAKQHQVWVITRDNNEPSIKKYLEEKTEYNNENLHFIYVGLPKKLTFWKKGRRGMRLFYMLWQRKAAKVAQELNKKEHFDFVQHVTFVSYTQSSYMYKVGVPLIWGPVSGGENIPNGIKIKMNKKEAIIEAIRKASQTLALYTLSIRKTMKTAKMIFVATEETRQRIPKKYQDKTYVMPAIGIEQMPEIIQKRQTEKPKIIMAGRLIYWKAFDIGIKAFLEIAERYPEIELHILGEGNQKKKLQKLAGKYLGDRVFFEKAVQHDEIYQFYGKFDLFINTTLRDSGCMTMMEAMSVGLPCIAIATGGPGVLLKEFAECRVEPTSYDDCVTAVASLIEDYILHTDKWIEIAEHQHRYAAETFVVKQKIDYIQKTMR
;
A
#
# COMPACT_ATOMS: atom_id res chain seq x y z
N MET A 1 -9.49 5.45 25.71
CA MET A 1 -9.23 6.75 25.04
C MET A 1 -10.37 7.11 24.12
N LYS A 2 -10.57 8.41 23.88
CA LYS A 2 -11.46 8.93 22.84
C LYS A 2 -10.61 9.37 21.64
N ILE A 3 -10.79 8.71 20.50
CA ILE A 3 -9.93 8.88 19.31
C ILE A 3 -10.76 9.44 18.15
N LEU A 4 -10.22 10.43 17.47
CA LEU A 4 -10.80 10.94 16.22
C LEU A 4 -9.98 10.47 15.04
N LEU A 5 -10.60 9.73 14.11
CA LEU A 5 -9.98 9.32 12.84
C LEU A 5 -10.48 10.20 11.69
N SER A 6 -9.55 10.78 10.94
CA SER A 6 -9.84 11.40 9.65
C SER A 6 -9.57 10.37 8.55
N ALA A 7 -10.62 9.68 8.12
CA ALA A 7 -10.57 8.59 7.14
C ALA A 7 -11.42 8.93 5.91
N TYR A 8 -10.90 9.78 5.01
CA TYR A 8 -11.58 10.19 3.77
C TYR A 8 -12.10 9.02 2.95
N ALA A 9 -11.31 7.97 2.80
CA ALA A 9 -11.70 6.68 2.24
C ALA A 9 -11.83 5.69 3.40
N CYS A 10 -13.03 5.12 3.58
CA CYS A 10 -13.35 4.17 4.63
C CYS A 10 -14.56 3.35 4.18
N GLU A 11 -14.31 2.13 3.72
CA GLU A 11 -15.37 1.23 3.25
C GLU A 11 -15.02 -0.21 3.58
N PRO A 12 -15.97 -1.01 4.11
CA PRO A 12 -15.78 -2.43 4.35
C PRO A 12 -15.62 -3.22 3.04
N ASN A 13 -15.00 -4.39 3.10
CA ASN A 13 -14.79 -5.31 1.97
C ASN A 13 -14.12 -4.65 0.75
N LYS A 14 -13.28 -3.65 0.99
CA LYS A 14 -12.50 -2.98 -0.05
C LYS A 14 -11.01 -3.13 0.24
N GLY A 15 -10.27 -3.46 -0.81
CA GLY A 15 -8.81 -3.37 -0.76
C GLY A 15 -8.30 -1.93 -0.82
N SER A 16 -6.98 -1.75 -0.67
CA SER A 16 -6.30 -0.45 -0.78
C SER A 16 -6.78 0.57 0.28
N GLU A 17 -6.83 1.84 -0.07
CA GLU A 17 -7.10 2.94 0.86
C GLU A 17 -8.47 2.88 1.60
N PRO A 18 -9.58 2.50 0.95
CA PRO A 18 -10.86 2.37 1.66
C PRO A 18 -10.83 1.29 2.75
N GLY A 19 -10.19 0.15 2.48
CA GLY A 19 -10.00 -0.91 3.48
C GLY A 19 -9.09 -0.46 4.63
N VAL A 20 -8.04 0.32 4.34
CA VAL A 20 -7.18 0.88 5.41
C VAL A 20 -8.00 1.73 6.38
N GLY A 21 -8.83 2.65 5.88
CA GLY A 21 -9.69 3.47 6.76
C GLY A 21 -10.63 2.65 7.61
N TRP A 22 -11.20 1.59 7.02
CA TRP A 22 -12.09 0.67 7.70
C TRP A 22 -11.37 -0.15 8.78
N SER A 23 -10.29 -0.84 8.42
CA SER A 23 -9.57 -1.73 9.35
C SER A 23 -8.96 -0.98 10.55
N TRP A 24 -8.47 0.25 10.35
CA TRP A 24 -8.02 1.08 11.45
C TRP A 24 -9.17 1.49 12.38
N ALA A 25 -10.34 1.85 11.82
CA ALA A 25 -11.51 2.21 12.61
C ALA A 25 -12.00 1.05 13.48
N ILE A 26 -12.15 -0.13 12.88
CA ILE A 26 -12.60 -1.34 13.58
C ILE A 26 -11.59 -1.76 14.66
N GLU A 27 -10.30 -1.77 14.33
CA GLU A 27 -9.28 -2.22 15.28
C GLU A 27 -9.16 -1.29 16.49
N TYR A 28 -9.20 0.02 16.29
CA TYR A 28 -9.25 0.97 17.40
C TYR A 28 -10.51 0.80 18.26
N ALA A 29 -11.68 0.53 17.64
CA ALA A 29 -12.95 0.39 18.35
C ALA A 29 -13.02 -0.83 19.28
N LYS A 30 -12.15 -1.82 19.12
CA LYS A 30 -12.04 -2.96 20.05
C LYS A 30 -11.67 -2.55 21.47
N GLN A 31 -10.94 -1.44 21.65
CA GLN A 31 -10.42 -1.01 22.95
C GLN A 31 -10.70 0.45 23.28
N HIS A 32 -11.23 1.26 22.36
CA HIS A 32 -11.35 2.69 22.49
C HIS A 32 -12.65 3.21 21.88
N GLN A 33 -13.14 4.34 22.36
CA GLN A 33 -14.20 5.08 21.68
C GLN A 33 -13.63 5.84 20.49
N VAL A 34 -14.19 5.60 19.30
CA VAL A 34 -13.65 6.06 18.02
C VAL A 34 -14.68 6.83 17.21
N TRP A 35 -14.39 8.06 16.86
CA TRP A 35 -15.16 8.86 15.92
C TRP A 35 -14.45 8.89 14.59
N VAL A 36 -15.12 8.42 13.53
CA VAL A 36 -14.55 8.31 12.18
C VAL A 36 -15.19 9.35 11.27
N ILE A 37 -14.44 10.40 10.92
CA ILE A 37 -14.88 11.36 9.92
C ILE A 37 -14.54 10.82 8.54
N THR A 38 -15.58 10.51 7.76
CA THR A 38 -15.46 9.99 6.40
C THR A 38 -16.39 10.71 5.42
N ARG A 39 -16.30 10.37 4.12
CA ARG A 39 -17.18 10.97 3.11
C ARG A 39 -18.60 10.47 3.24
N ASP A 40 -19.56 11.34 2.90
CA ASP A 40 -20.99 11.03 2.86
C ASP A 40 -21.35 9.89 1.88
N ASN A 41 -20.62 9.75 0.78
CA ASN A 41 -20.86 8.66 -0.17
C ASN A 41 -20.43 7.26 0.35
N ASN A 42 -19.70 7.17 1.45
CA ASN A 42 -19.35 5.89 2.09
C ASN A 42 -20.47 5.40 3.03
N GLU A 43 -21.42 6.28 3.39
CA GLU A 43 -22.50 5.97 4.35
C GLU A 43 -23.34 4.75 3.96
N PRO A 44 -23.82 4.59 2.71
CA PRO A 44 -24.68 3.46 2.37
C PRO A 44 -23.96 2.10 2.53
N SER A 45 -22.69 2.01 2.10
CA SER A 45 -21.91 0.77 2.20
C SER A 45 -21.57 0.41 3.65
N ILE A 46 -21.24 1.42 4.47
CA ILE A 46 -20.94 1.23 5.89
C ILE A 46 -22.19 0.78 6.65
N LYS A 47 -23.31 1.48 6.50
CA LYS A 47 -24.57 1.12 7.18
C LYS A 47 -25.03 -0.28 6.84
N LYS A 48 -25.09 -0.61 5.54
CA LYS A 48 -25.46 -1.94 5.08
C LYS A 48 -24.58 -3.02 5.69
N TYR A 49 -23.26 -2.81 5.71
CA TYR A 49 -22.33 -3.79 6.28
C TYR A 49 -22.53 -3.99 7.77
N LEU A 50 -22.75 -2.92 8.55
CA LEU A 50 -22.98 -3.00 9.99
C LEU A 50 -24.34 -3.63 10.33
N GLU A 51 -25.34 -3.53 9.47
CA GLU A 51 -26.62 -4.22 9.59
C GLU A 51 -26.48 -5.74 9.33
N GLU A 52 -25.65 -6.13 8.32
CA GLU A 52 -25.40 -7.52 7.97
C GLU A 52 -24.41 -8.22 8.90
N LYS A 53 -23.48 -7.49 9.48
CA LYS A 53 -22.37 -7.98 10.32
C LYS A 53 -22.41 -7.32 11.69
N THR A 54 -23.33 -7.81 12.53
CA THR A 54 -23.62 -7.22 13.85
C THR A 54 -22.43 -7.27 14.82
N GLU A 55 -21.47 -8.18 14.62
CA GLU A 55 -20.23 -8.26 15.39
C GLU A 55 -19.34 -7.00 15.27
N TYR A 56 -19.50 -6.24 14.18
CA TYR A 56 -18.81 -4.96 13.98
C TYR A 56 -19.63 -3.75 14.44
N ASN A 57 -20.92 -3.94 14.77
CA ASN A 57 -21.76 -2.88 15.30
C ASN A 57 -21.46 -2.68 16.78
N ASN A 58 -20.44 -1.89 17.04
CA ASN A 58 -19.87 -1.65 18.36
C ASN A 58 -20.26 -0.25 18.85
N GLU A 59 -20.76 -0.12 20.10
CA GLU A 59 -21.09 1.14 20.76
C GLU A 59 -19.91 2.12 20.85
N ASN A 60 -18.68 1.62 20.70
CA ASN A 60 -17.46 2.42 20.68
C ASN A 60 -17.16 3.05 19.31
N LEU A 61 -17.92 2.74 18.24
CA LEU A 61 -17.62 3.15 16.87
C LEU A 61 -18.69 4.11 16.33
N HIS A 62 -18.28 5.37 16.11
CA HIS A 62 -19.17 6.43 15.67
C HIS A 62 -18.73 6.97 14.31
N PHE A 63 -19.58 6.84 13.27
CA PHE A 63 -19.31 7.40 11.94
C PHE A 63 -19.91 8.77 11.77
N ILE A 64 -19.11 9.72 11.27
CA ILE A 64 -19.49 11.09 10.96
C ILE A 64 -19.31 11.32 9.47
N TYR A 65 -20.41 11.43 8.74
CA TYR A 65 -20.42 11.56 7.29
C TYR A 65 -20.35 13.03 6.87
N VAL A 66 -19.31 13.37 6.11
CA VAL A 66 -19.07 14.75 5.69
C VAL A 66 -19.07 14.83 4.17
N GLY A 67 -20.08 15.51 3.61
CA GLY A 67 -20.20 15.81 2.19
C GLY A 67 -19.92 17.28 1.88
N LEU A 68 -19.60 17.58 0.63
CA LEU A 68 -19.53 18.96 0.11
C LEU A 68 -20.78 19.30 -0.70
N PRO A 69 -21.29 20.54 -0.61
CA PRO A 69 -22.45 20.97 -1.40
C PRO A 69 -22.22 20.76 -2.91
N LYS A 70 -23.22 20.21 -3.61
CA LYS A 70 -23.14 19.94 -5.06
C LYS A 70 -22.76 21.20 -5.85
N LYS A 71 -23.22 22.38 -5.44
CA LYS A 71 -22.87 23.69 -6.04
C LYS A 71 -21.35 23.99 -6.01
N LEU A 72 -20.60 23.43 -5.05
CA LEU A 72 -19.16 23.60 -4.94
C LEU A 72 -18.35 22.48 -5.60
N THR A 73 -19.00 21.48 -6.18
CA THR A 73 -18.35 20.27 -6.69
C THR A 73 -18.71 19.91 -8.14
N PHE A 74 -19.47 20.78 -8.84
CA PHE A 74 -19.93 20.56 -10.23
C PHE A 74 -18.77 20.34 -11.22
N TRP A 75 -17.60 20.91 -10.95
CA TRP A 75 -16.37 20.76 -11.75
C TRP A 75 -15.67 19.42 -11.56
N LYS A 76 -15.99 18.66 -10.50
CA LYS A 76 -15.38 17.37 -10.20
C LYS A 76 -16.02 16.27 -11.05
N LYS A 77 -15.25 15.70 -11.98
CA LYS A 77 -15.67 14.54 -12.80
C LYS A 77 -14.67 13.39 -12.64
N GLY A 78 -15.10 12.27 -12.06
CA GLY A 78 -14.24 11.11 -11.80
C GLY A 78 -13.00 11.47 -10.98
N ARG A 79 -11.81 11.18 -11.51
CA ARG A 79 -10.52 11.54 -10.87
C ARG A 79 -10.09 12.99 -11.11
N ARG A 80 -10.74 13.71 -12.02
CA ARG A 80 -10.41 15.09 -12.34
C ARG A 80 -10.77 16.01 -11.16
N GLY A 81 -9.83 16.89 -10.76
CA GLY A 81 -10.03 17.80 -9.62
C GLY A 81 -9.99 17.14 -8.22
N MET A 82 -9.63 15.87 -8.10
CA MET A 82 -9.64 15.13 -6.83
C MET A 82 -8.87 15.85 -5.72
N ARG A 83 -7.68 16.40 -6.02
CA ARG A 83 -6.85 17.08 -5.01
C ARG A 83 -7.52 18.33 -4.45
N LEU A 84 -8.15 19.16 -5.31
CA LEU A 84 -8.88 20.34 -4.88
C LEU A 84 -10.13 19.95 -4.08
N PHE A 85 -10.88 18.96 -4.55
CA PHE A 85 -12.03 18.42 -3.81
C PHE A 85 -11.62 17.96 -2.42
N TYR A 86 -10.56 17.17 -2.32
CA TYR A 86 -10.04 16.69 -1.05
C TYR A 86 -9.61 17.83 -0.11
N MET A 87 -8.96 18.86 -0.64
CA MET A 87 -8.57 20.03 0.16
C MET A 87 -9.80 20.76 0.74
N LEU A 88 -10.86 20.92 -0.05
CA LEU A 88 -12.12 21.53 0.40
C LEU A 88 -12.82 20.64 1.43
N TRP A 89 -12.85 19.33 1.17
CA TRP A 89 -13.41 18.36 2.10
C TRP A 89 -12.68 18.39 3.44
N GLN A 90 -11.35 18.35 3.43
CA GLN A 90 -10.51 18.42 4.65
C GLN A 90 -10.82 19.69 5.48
N ARG A 91 -11.03 20.84 4.83
CA ARG A 91 -11.38 22.08 5.54
C ARG A 91 -12.74 21.96 6.24
N LYS A 92 -13.73 21.33 5.60
CA LYS A 92 -15.04 21.09 6.19
C LYS A 92 -14.96 20.06 7.30
N ALA A 93 -14.28 18.94 7.06
CA ALA A 93 -14.04 17.89 8.04
C ALA A 93 -13.35 18.42 9.31
N ALA A 94 -12.35 19.31 9.16
CA ALA A 94 -11.69 19.93 10.31
C ALA A 94 -12.63 20.83 11.13
N LYS A 95 -13.57 21.55 10.51
CA LYS A 95 -14.59 22.32 11.26
C LYS A 95 -15.52 21.38 12.05
N VAL A 96 -15.99 20.31 11.41
CA VAL A 96 -16.80 19.30 12.10
C VAL A 96 -16.02 18.68 13.26
N ALA A 97 -14.75 18.35 13.04
CA ALA A 97 -13.86 17.80 14.07
C ALA A 97 -13.68 18.75 15.26
N GLN A 98 -13.55 20.07 15.02
CA GLN A 98 -13.45 21.07 16.07
C GLN A 98 -14.73 21.14 16.94
N GLU A 99 -15.91 21.12 16.31
CA GLU A 99 -17.19 21.13 17.07
C GLU A 99 -17.39 19.82 17.84
N LEU A 100 -17.03 18.68 17.26
CA LEU A 100 -17.05 17.42 17.98
C LEU A 100 -16.10 17.43 19.19
N ASN A 101 -14.88 17.97 19.02
CA ASN A 101 -13.90 18.00 20.12
C ASN A 101 -14.35 18.85 21.31
N LYS A 102 -15.15 19.89 21.11
CA LYS A 102 -15.74 20.67 22.20
C LYS A 102 -16.67 19.85 23.11
N LYS A 103 -17.29 18.80 22.54
CA LYS A 103 -18.24 17.92 23.25
C LYS A 103 -17.56 16.66 23.79
N GLU A 104 -16.74 16.04 22.96
CA GLU A 104 -16.19 14.70 23.21
C GLU A 104 -14.83 14.72 23.91
N HIS A 105 -14.03 15.80 23.76
CA HIS A 105 -12.69 15.94 24.34
C HIS A 105 -11.75 14.81 23.94
N PHE A 106 -11.39 14.75 22.64
CA PHE A 106 -10.52 13.70 22.11
C PHE A 106 -9.11 13.73 22.70
N ASP A 107 -8.55 12.54 22.96
CA ASP A 107 -7.17 12.39 23.40
C ASP A 107 -6.18 12.71 22.28
N PHE A 108 -6.53 12.31 21.05
CA PHE A 108 -5.76 12.64 19.84
C PHE A 108 -6.62 12.50 18.57
N VAL A 109 -6.12 13.07 17.47
CA VAL A 109 -6.64 12.86 16.13
C VAL A 109 -5.61 12.18 15.25
N GLN A 110 -6.02 11.15 14.49
CA GLN A 110 -5.17 10.53 13.48
C GLN A 110 -5.74 10.73 12.08
N HIS A 111 -4.87 11.11 11.15
CA HIS A 111 -5.16 11.17 9.72
C HIS A 111 -4.68 9.88 9.06
N VAL A 112 -5.61 9.04 8.59
CA VAL A 112 -5.33 7.65 8.16
C VAL A 112 -5.34 7.45 6.66
N THR A 113 -6.23 8.12 5.91
CA THR A 113 -6.39 7.90 4.46
C THR A 113 -6.24 9.16 3.63
N PHE A 114 -6.13 9.02 2.32
CA PHE A 114 -5.60 9.97 1.36
C PHE A 114 -4.12 10.26 1.63
N VAL A 115 -3.37 9.20 1.64
CA VAL A 115 -2.00 9.09 2.16
C VAL A 115 -0.96 9.72 1.24
N SER A 116 -0.90 11.04 1.16
CA SER A 116 0.14 11.75 0.43
C SER A 116 0.73 12.90 1.25
N TYR A 117 2.05 12.90 1.43
CA TYR A 117 2.73 14.01 2.12
C TYR A 117 2.60 15.34 1.37
N THR A 118 2.19 15.31 0.10
CA THR A 118 1.92 16.52 -0.68
C THR A 118 0.53 17.11 -0.45
N GLN A 119 -0.24 16.51 0.48
CA GLN A 119 -1.56 17.00 0.89
C GLN A 119 -1.57 17.27 2.39
N SER A 120 -2.16 18.40 2.78
CA SER A 120 -2.26 18.78 4.19
C SER A 120 -3.29 17.94 4.92
N SER A 121 -3.05 17.63 6.17
CA SER A 121 -4.13 17.29 7.11
C SER A 121 -4.59 18.54 7.82
N TYR A 122 -5.79 19.02 7.56
CA TYR A 122 -6.36 20.17 8.31
C TYR A 122 -6.74 19.81 9.74
N MET A 123 -6.57 18.54 10.16
CA MET A 123 -6.82 18.09 11.53
C MET A 123 -5.91 18.76 12.57
N TYR A 124 -4.81 19.40 12.15
CA TYR A 124 -4.00 20.24 13.04
C TYR A 124 -4.79 21.39 13.69
N LYS A 125 -6.00 21.70 13.19
CA LYS A 125 -6.87 22.74 13.73
C LYS A 125 -7.75 22.27 14.89
N VAL A 126 -7.82 20.97 15.15
CA VAL A 126 -8.72 20.42 16.17
C VAL A 126 -8.28 20.80 17.59
N GLY A 127 -6.99 21.06 17.79
CA GLY A 127 -6.47 21.51 19.09
C GLY A 127 -6.01 20.37 20.01
N VAL A 128 -5.98 19.13 19.49
CA VAL A 128 -5.45 17.94 20.19
C VAL A 128 -4.22 17.40 19.48
N PRO A 129 -3.41 16.52 20.08
CA PRO A 129 -2.28 15.89 19.43
C PRO A 129 -2.67 15.29 18.09
N LEU A 130 -1.93 15.62 17.01
CA LEU A 130 -2.13 15.10 15.67
C LEU A 130 -1.13 13.99 15.39
N ILE A 131 -1.62 12.80 14.99
CA ILE A 131 -0.85 11.75 14.35
C ILE A 131 -1.11 11.85 12.84
N TRP A 132 -0.07 12.14 12.07
CA TRP A 132 -0.20 12.30 10.63
C TRP A 132 0.35 11.10 9.88
N GLY A 133 -0.53 10.31 9.29
CA GLY A 133 -0.15 9.17 8.46
C GLY A 133 -0.63 7.80 8.96
N PRO A 134 -0.13 6.75 8.30
CA PRO A 134 1.04 6.73 7.38
C PRO A 134 0.81 7.45 6.06
N VAL A 135 1.71 8.38 5.68
CA VAL A 135 1.66 9.08 4.40
C VAL A 135 2.75 8.60 3.45
N SER A 136 2.51 8.74 2.16
CA SER A 136 3.40 8.31 1.08
C SER A 136 3.60 9.42 0.04
N GLY A 137 4.11 9.05 -1.13
CA GLY A 137 4.22 9.94 -2.29
C GLY A 137 5.62 10.51 -2.50
N GLY A 138 6.61 10.08 -1.69
CA GLY A 138 8.03 10.39 -1.87
C GLY A 138 8.73 9.45 -2.85
N GLU A 139 8.14 8.30 -3.10
CA GLU A 139 8.69 7.24 -3.95
C GLU A 139 8.86 7.74 -5.39
N ASN A 140 10.02 7.45 -5.97
CA ASN A 140 10.34 7.73 -7.37
C ASN A 140 10.92 6.47 -8.02
N ILE A 141 10.80 6.40 -9.34
CA ILE A 141 11.55 5.42 -10.11
C ILE A 141 13.03 5.73 -9.90
N PRO A 142 13.87 4.75 -9.52
CA PRO A 142 15.30 4.96 -9.32
C PRO A 142 15.98 5.55 -10.55
N ASN A 143 16.89 6.48 -10.36
CA ASN A 143 17.52 7.21 -11.48
C ASN A 143 18.36 6.30 -12.40
N GLY A 144 18.91 5.20 -11.87
CA GLY A 144 19.65 4.20 -12.64
C GLY A 144 18.79 3.38 -13.60
N ILE A 145 17.49 3.27 -13.34
CA ILE A 145 16.58 2.42 -14.11
C ILE A 145 15.85 3.22 -15.18
N LYS A 146 16.26 3.03 -16.44
CA LYS A 146 15.64 3.67 -17.59
C LYS A 146 14.48 2.82 -18.12
N ILE A 147 13.24 3.24 -17.84
CA ILE A 147 12.04 2.60 -18.42
C ILE A 147 11.51 3.37 -19.62
N LYS A 148 10.98 2.66 -20.61
CA LYS A 148 10.36 3.28 -21.78
C LYS A 148 8.99 3.86 -21.39
N MET A 149 8.90 5.19 -21.40
CA MET A 149 7.68 5.95 -21.18
C MET A 149 7.21 6.62 -22.46
N ASN A 150 5.92 6.67 -22.68
CA ASN A 150 5.37 7.53 -23.72
C ASN A 150 5.37 9.02 -23.27
N LYS A 151 5.13 9.95 -24.21
CA LYS A 151 5.16 11.41 -23.94
C LYS A 151 4.22 11.82 -22.79
N LYS A 152 3.03 11.21 -22.71
CA LYS A 152 2.04 11.51 -21.64
C LYS A 152 2.54 11.04 -20.28
N GLU A 153 3.11 9.86 -20.21
CA GLU A 153 3.71 9.30 -18.99
C GLU A 153 4.87 10.17 -18.50
N ALA A 154 5.75 10.61 -19.40
CA ALA A 154 6.88 11.48 -19.08
C ALA A 154 6.40 12.84 -18.51
N ILE A 155 5.37 13.45 -19.11
CA ILE A 155 4.77 14.69 -18.60
C ILE A 155 4.17 14.49 -17.20
N ILE A 156 3.45 13.39 -16.98
CA ILE A 156 2.86 13.06 -15.66
C ILE A 156 3.97 12.92 -14.61
N GLU A 157 5.09 12.27 -14.95
CA GLU A 157 6.23 12.14 -14.03
C GLU A 157 6.88 13.49 -13.71
N ALA A 158 7.05 14.35 -14.70
CA ALA A 158 7.59 15.69 -14.49
C ALA A 158 6.70 16.53 -13.56
N ILE A 159 5.38 16.53 -13.81
CA ILE A 159 4.39 17.22 -12.95
C ILE A 159 4.43 16.63 -11.54
N ARG A 160 4.54 15.32 -11.39
CA ARG A 160 4.61 14.65 -10.10
C ARG A 160 5.86 15.08 -9.32
N LYS A 161 7.04 15.03 -9.94
CA LYS A 161 8.31 15.48 -9.33
C LYS A 161 8.24 16.96 -8.90
N ALA A 162 7.73 17.83 -9.77
CA ALA A 162 7.51 19.24 -9.44
C ALA A 162 6.55 19.41 -8.25
N SER A 163 5.45 18.66 -8.24
CA SER A 163 4.47 18.71 -7.14
C SER A 163 5.04 18.25 -5.79
N GLN A 164 5.95 17.27 -5.79
CA GLN A 164 6.65 16.82 -4.59
C GLN A 164 7.51 17.91 -3.97
N THR A 165 8.25 18.66 -4.79
CA THR A 165 9.09 19.77 -4.33
C THR A 165 8.25 20.97 -3.87
N LEU A 166 7.27 21.39 -4.68
CA LEU A 166 6.40 22.53 -4.37
C LEU A 166 5.54 22.30 -3.10
N ALA A 167 5.19 21.07 -2.80
CA ALA A 167 4.40 20.74 -1.61
C ALA A 167 5.08 21.23 -0.32
N LEU A 168 6.40 21.14 -0.22
CA LEU A 168 7.16 21.55 0.96
C LEU A 168 7.10 23.08 1.23
N TYR A 169 6.75 23.85 0.22
CA TYR A 169 6.56 25.31 0.36
C TYR A 169 5.12 25.69 0.74
N THR A 170 4.19 24.74 0.71
CA THR A 170 2.79 24.99 1.04
C THR A 170 2.60 25.21 2.55
N LEU A 171 2.08 26.38 2.93
CA LEU A 171 1.91 26.75 4.34
C LEU A 171 1.10 25.74 5.16
N SER A 172 0.02 25.19 4.59
CA SER A 172 -0.81 24.19 5.31
C SER A 172 -0.08 22.87 5.53
N ILE A 173 0.77 22.43 4.61
CA ILE A 173 1.61 21.23 4.78
C ILE A 173 2.67 21.49 5.85
N ARG A 174 3.32 22.65 5.82
CA ARG A 174 4.27 23.05 6.86
C ARG A 174 3.62 23.11 8.24
N LYS A 175 2.39 23.64 8.34
CA LYS A 175 1.61 23.64 9.58
C LYS A 175 1.30 22.22 10.04
N THR A 176 0.85 21.34 9.14
CA THR A 176 0.62 19.93 9.45
C THR A 176 1.88 19.29 10.04
N MET A 177 3.03 19.39 9.35
CA MET A 177 4.29 18.83 9.83
C MET A 177 4.73 19.44 11.17
N LYS A 178 4.59 20.76 11.35
CA LYS A 178 4.97 21.46 12.58
C LYS A 178 4.16 20.99 13.78
N THR A 179 2.84 20.88 13.62
CA THR A 179 1.91 20.60 14.72
C THR A 179 1.72 19.10 14.99
N ALA A 180 2.01 18.24 14.02
CA ALA A 180 1.95 16.81 14.25
C ALA A 180 2.87 16.42 15.43
N LYS A 181 2.33 15.66 16.38
CA LYS A 181 3.10 15.03 17.47
C LYS A 181 3.95 13.90 16.87
N MET A 182 3.37 13.12 15.96
CA MET A 182 4.03 12.03 15.26
C MET A 182 3.69 12.09 13.76
N ILE A 183 4.67 11.74 12.93
CA ILE A 183 4.52 11.62 11.48
C ILE A 183 4.87 10.19 11.11
N PHE A 184 3.91 9.44 10.59
CA PHE A 184 4.17 8.13 10.00
C PHE A 184 4.26 8.27 8.49
N VAL A 185 5.26 7.64 7.90
CA VAL A 185 5.49 7.60 6.46
C VAL A 185 5.58 6.15 5.99
N ALA A 186 5.05 5.87 4.81
CA ALA A 186 4.96 4.50 4.31
C ALA A 186 6.31 3.91 3.89
N THR A 187 7.28 4.76 3.52
CA THR A 187 8.56 4.34 2.94
C THR A 187 9.71 5.25 3.38
N GLU A 188 10.94 4.75 3.28
CA GLU A 188 12.14 5.53 3.58
C GLU A 188 12.32 6.69 2.58
N GLU A 189 11.95 6.50 1.31
CA GLU A 189 11.97 7.57 0.30
C GLU A 189 11.03 8.71 0.67
N THR A 190 9.86 8.39 1.24
CA THR A 190 8.96 9.44 1.76
C THR A 190 9.56 10.10 3.01
N ARG A 191 10.20 9.34 3.90
CA ARG A 191 10.88 9.88 5.09
C ARG A 191 11.93 10.90 4.70
N GLN A 192 12.76 10.61 3.70
CA GLN A 192 13.79 11.51 3.19
C GLN A 192 13.22 12.82 2.59
N ARG A 193 11.94 12.85 2.20
CA ARG A 193 11.25 14.08 1.76
C ARG A 193 10.78 14.96 2.91
N ILE A 194 10.63 14.40 4.10
CA ILE A 194 10.27 15.19 5.29
C ILE A 194 11.49 16.02 5.72
N PRO A 195 11.35 17.33 5.97
CA PRO A 195 12.47 18.19 6.35
C PRO A 195 13.20 17.68 7.59
N LYS A 196 14.55 17.81 7.60
CA LYS A 196 15.43 17.29 8.68
C LYS A 196 14.94 17.64 10.09
N LYS A 197 14.45 18.85 10.31
CA LYS A 197 13.92 19.32 11.60
C LYS A 197 12.69 18.59 12.13
N TYR A 198 12.10 17.67 11.36
CA TYR A 198 10.95 16.83 11.77
C TYR A 198 11.29 15.35 11.75
N GLN A 199 12.52 14.96 11.44
CA GLN A 199 12.94 13.55 11.34
C GLN A 199 12.84 12.81 12.68
N ASP A 200 13.09 13.47 13.80
CA ASP A 200 13.03 12.88 15.15
C ASP A 200 11.62 12.37 15.53
N LYS A 201 10.58 12.92 14.89
CA LYS A 201 9.19 12.50 15.08
C LYS A 201 8.60 11.81 13.85
N THR A 202 9.46 11.35 12.93
CA THR A 202 9.05 10.68 11.69
C THR A 202 9.48 9.23 11.71
N TYR A 203 8.49 8.34 11.59
CA TYR A 203 8.63 6.89 11.68
C TYR A 203 8.18 6.23 10.38
N VAL A 204 8.89 5.18 9.93
CA VAL A 204 8.49 4.40 8.77
C VAL A 204 7.52 3.31 9.23
N MET A 205 6.34 3.28 8.60
CA MET A 205 5.29 2.29 8.87
C MET A 205 4.48 2.09 7.59
N PRO A 206 4.37 0.87 7.04
CA PRO A 206 3.53 0.60 5.87
C PRO A 206 2.11 1.11 6.06
N ALA A 207 1.57 1.82 5.06
CA ALA A 207 0.22 2.39 5.16
C ALA A 207 -0.87 1.32 5.16
N ILE A 208 -0.67 0.25 4.39
CA ILE A 208 -1.57 -0.90 4.28
C ILE A 208 -1.23 -1.89 5.39
N GLY A 209 -2.24 -2.57 5.92
CA GLY A 209 -2.09 -3.63 6.92
C GLY A 209 -3.00 -4.81 6.62
N ILE A 210 -2.74 -5.91 7.27
CA ILE A 210 -3.55 -7.12 7.26
C ILE A 210 -4.49 -7.04 8.47
N GLU A 211 -5.79 -7.25 8.27
CA GLU A 211 -6.77 -7.24 9.37
C GLU A 211 -6.59 -8.46 10.27
N GLN A 212 -6.50 -9.63 9.63
CA GLN A 212 -6.29 -10.92 10.27
C GLN A 212 -5.38 -11.76 9.41
N MET A 213 -4.38 -12.40 10.03
CA MET A 213 -3.50 -13.32 9.32
C MET A 213 -4.31 -14.51 8.82
N PRO A 214 -4.21 -14.86 7.53
CA PRO A 214 -4.77 -16.11 7.03
C PRO A 214 -3.95 -17.30 7.57
N GLU A 215 -4.54 -18.49 7.45
CA GLU A 215 -3.78 -19.72 7.71
C GLU A 215 -2.61 -19.84 6.73
N ILE A 216 -1.47 -20.27 7.25
CA ILE A 216 -0.29 -20.54 6.43
C ILE A 216 -0.57 -21.72 5.50
N ILE A 217 -0.28 -21.54 4.22
CA ILE A 217 -0.38 -22.61 3.25
C ILE A 217 1.00 -23.28 3.18
N GLN A 218 1.10 -24.47 3.79
CA GLN A 218 2.35 -25.22 3.80
C GLN A 218 2.84 -25.49 2.38
N LYS A 219 4.05 -25.09 2.09
CA LYS A 219 4.72 -25.34 0.83
C LYS A 219 5.41 -26.69 0.85
N ARG A 220 5.38 -27.36 -0.29
CA ARG A 220 6.11 -28.59 -0.54
C ARG A 220 7.01 -28.39 -1.74
N GLN A 221 8.08 -29.15 -1.81
CA GLN A 221 8.90 -29.21 -3.00
C GLN A 221 8.04 -29.64 -4.20
N THR A 222 8.15 -28.93 -5.30
CA THR A 222 7.40 -29.19 -6.53
C THR A 222 8.37 -29.37 -7.71
N GLU A 223 8.08 -30.31 -8.57
CA GLU A 223 8.85 -30.51 -9.81
C GLU A 223 8.53 -29.42 -10.86
N LYS A 224 7.40 -28.72 -10.71
CA LYS A 224 6.92 -27.69 -11.64
C LYS A 224 6.63 -26.40 -10.90
N PRO A 225 7.66 -25.61 -10.57
CA PRO A 225 7.47 -24.37 -9.83
C PRO A 225 6.62 -23.35 -10.59
N LYS A 226 5.61 -22.81 -9.90
CA LYS A 226 4.72 -21.76 -10.42
C LYS A 226 5.07 -20.43 -9.77
N ILE A 227 5.53 -19.51 -10.59
CA ILE A 227 5.91 -18.17 -10.17
C ILE A 227 4.75 -17.21 -10.41
N ILE A 228 4.42 -16.34 -9.47
CA ILE A 228 3.34 -15.35 -9.62
C ILE A 228 3.87 -13.92 -9.52
N MET A 229 3.37 -13.08 -10.39
CA MET A 229 3.46 -11.62 -10.31
C MET A 229 2.07 -11.03 -10.26
N ALA A 230 1.77 -10.14 -9.31
CA ALA A 230 0.44 -9.58 -9.16
C ALA A 230 0.43 -8.05 -9.03
N GLY A 231 -0.52 -7.39 -9.72
CA GLY A 231 -0.72 -5.94 -9.63
C GLY A 231 -1.23 -5.30 -10.92
N ARG A 232 -1.36 -3.96 -10.90
CA ARG A 232 -1.80 -3.22 -12.10
C ARG A 232 -0.72 -3.23 -13.18
N LEU A 233 -1.06 -3.61 -14.39
CA LEU A 233 -0.12 -3.67 -15.52
C LEU A 233 0.13 -2.28 -16.12
N ILE A 234 0.95 -1.50 -15.42
CA ILE A 234 1.32 -0.11 -15.74
C ILE A 234 2.85 0.04 -15.73
N TYR A 235 3.39 1.04 -16.44
CA TYR A 235 4.83 1.13 -16.74
C TYR A 235 5.76 1.09 -15.51
N TRP A 236 5.38 1.71 -14.39
CA TRP A 236 6.23 1.73 -13.18
C TRP A 236 6.14 0.48 -12.31
N LYS A 237 5.22 -0.43 -12.62
CA LYS A 237 5.19 -1.77 -12.03
C LYS A 237 6.19 -2.73 -12.67
N ALA A 238 6.75 -2.34 -13.83
CA ALA A 238 7.86 -2.99 -14.51
C ALA A 238 7.77 -4.52 -14.63
N PHE A 239 6.57 -5.04 -14.91
CA PHE A 239 6.34 -6.48 -15.13
C PHE A 239 7.24 -7.06 -16.24
N ASP A 240 7.70 -6.21 -17.15
CA ASP A 240 8.64 -6.57 -18.22
C ASP A 240 10.00 -7.03 -17.66
N ILE A 241 10.44 -6.56 -16.50
CA ILE A 241 11.65 -7.07 -15.83
C ILE A 241 11.44 -8.54 -15.44
N GLY A 242 10.34 -8.88 -14.76
CA GLY A 242 10.07 -10.25 -14.35
C GLY A 242 9.87 -11.22 -15.52
N ILE A 243 9.19 -10.78 -16.59
CA ILE A 243 9.06 -11.59 -17.81
C ILE A 243 10.42 -11.84 -18.43
N LYS A 244 11.28 -10.81 -18.57
CA LYS A 244 12.63 -10.98 -19.12
C LYS A 244 13.50 -11.88 -18.27
N ALA A 245 13.46 -11.73 -16.94
CA ALA A 245 14.15 -12.61 -16.01
C ALA A 245 13.72 -14.08 -16.20
N PHE A 246 12.42 -14.32 -16.33
CA PHE A 246 11.90 -15.65 -16.67
C PHE A 246 12.44 -16.14 -18.01
N LEU A 247 12.46 -15.31 -19.05
CA LEU A 247 12.93 -15.68 -20.40
C LEU A 247 14.43 -16.03 -20.42
N GLU A 248 15.27 -15.40 -19.57
CA GLU A 248 16.70 -15.71 -19.45
C GLU A 248 16.96 -17.13 -18.98
N ILE A 249 16.07 -17.70 -18.17
CA ILE A 249 16.26 -19.02 -17.56
C ILE A 249 15.34 -20.10 -18.15
N ALA A 250 14.33 -19.71 -18.93
CA ALA A 250 13.27 -20.59 -19.39
C ALA A 250 13.76 -21.81 -20.21
N GLU A 251 14.84 -21.68 -20.96
CA GLU A 251 15.42 -22.81 -21.72
C GLU A 251 16.17 -23.79 -20.82
N ARG A 252 16.77 -23.31 -19.72
CA ARG A 252 17.50 -24.16 -18.75
C ARG A 252 16.56 -24.90 -17.80
N TYR A 253 15.40 -24.29 -17.54
CA TYR A 253 14.37 -24.82 -16.62
C TYR A 253 13.03 -24.95 -17.34
N PRO A 254 12.81 -26.00 -18.13
CA PRO A 254 11.60 -26.13 -18.97
C PRO A 254 10.31 -26.34 -18.15
N GLU A 255 10.41 -26.71 -16.89
CA GLU A 255 9.25 -27.03 -16.01
C GLU A 255 8.62 -25.77 -15.38
N ILE A 256 9.33 -24.64 -15.30
CA ILE A 256 8.81 -23.47 -14.61
C ILE A 256 7.70 -22.76 -15.40
N GLU A 257 6.73 -22.23 -14.66
CA GLU A 257 5.64 -21.41 -15.19
C GLU A 257 5.66 -20.02 -14.57
N LEU A 258 5.35 -18.98 -15.37
CA LEU A 258 5.16 -17.61 -14.90
C LEU A 258 3.71 -17.19 -15.07
N HIS A 259 3.07 -16.85 -13.97
CA HIS A 259 1.68 -16.38 -13.94
C HIS A 259 1.65 -14.88 -13.63
N ILE A 260 0.75 -14.15 -14.29
CA ILE A 260 0.63 -12.70 -14.16
C ILE A 260 -0.83 -12.34 -13.87
N LEU A 261 -1.10 -11.96 -12.62
CA LEU A 261 -2.42 -11.51 -12.17
C LEU A 261 -2.52 -9.99 -12.27
N GLY A 262 -3.36 -9.49 -13.18
CA GLY A 262 -3.62 -8.07 -13.25
C GLY A 262 -4.11 -7.54 -14.58
N GLU A 263 -4.57 -6.29 -14.54
CA GLU A 263 -5.05 -5.55 -15.70
C GLU A 263 -4.35 -4.19 -15.82
N GLY A 264 -4.25 -3.68 -17.05
CA GLY A 264 -3.68 -2.37 -17.31
C GLY A 264 -3.24 -2.13 -18.75
N ASN A 265 -2.79 -0.90 -19.00
CA ASN A 265 -2.44 -0.44 -20.34
C ASN A 265 -1.18 -1.11 -20.94
N GLN A 266 -0.39 -1.81 -20.12
CA GLN A 266 0.80 -2.53 -20.58
C GLN A 266 0.49 -3.99 -20.97
N LYS A 267 -0.71 -4.55 -20.70
CA LYS A 267 -1.02 -5.97 -20.89
C LYS A 267 -0.63 -6.50 -22.26
N LYS A 268 -1.09 -5.84 -23.35
CA LYS A 268 -0.77 -6.26 -24.72
C LYS A 268 0.73 -6.27 -25.02
N LYS A 269 1.48 -5.28 -24.49
CA LYS A 269 2.94 -5.19 -24.65
C LYS A 269 3.65 -6.32 -23.90
N LEU A 270 3.20 -6.65 -22.70
CA LEU A 270 3.74 -7.74 -21.88
C LEU A 270 3.45 -9.11 -22.52
N GLN A 271 2.25 -9.32 -23.05
CA GLN A 271 1.89 -10.52 -23.81
C GLN A 271 2.80 -10.70 -25.04
N LYS A 272 3.04 -9.61 -25.78
CA LYS A 272 3.99 -9.67 -26.92
C LYS A 272 5.41 -9.99 -26.46
N LEU A 273 5.85 -9.50 -25.30
CA LEU A 273 7.17 -9.78 -24.74
C LEU A 273 7.34 -11.26 -24.37
N ALA A 274 6.29 -11.91 -23.86
CA ALA A 274 6.30 -13.34 -23.53
C ALA A 274 6.56 -14.23 -24.77
N GLY A 275 6.26 -13.75 -25.99
CA GLY A 275 6.61 -14.41 -27.24
C GLY A 275 6.04 -15.82 -27.36
N LYS A 276 6.91 -16.79 -27.69
CA LYS A 276 6.52 -18.22 -27.87
C LYS A 276 5.99 -18.88 -26.59
N TYR A 277 6.30 -18.35 -25.43
CA TYR A 277 5.87 -18.89 -24.15
C TYR A 277 4.47 -18.43 -23.70
N LEU A 278 3.86 -17.48 -24.42
CA LEU A 278 2.51 -17.02 -24.10
C LEU A 278 1.48 -18.14 -24.27
N GLY A 279 0.78 -18.50 -23.18
CA GLY A 279 -0.21 -19.57 -23.16
C GLY A 279 0.38 -20.99 -23.03
N ASP A 280 1.69 -21.11 -23.05
CA ASP A 280 2.43 -22.36 -22.82
C ASP A 280 3.04 -22.39 -21.40
N ARG A 281 3.88 -21.41 -21.09
CA ARG A 281 4.53 -21.27 -19.76
C ARG A 281 4.42 -19.86 -19.16
N VAL A 282 3.87 -18.89 -19.89
CA VAL A 282 3.56 -17.55 -19.38
C VAL A 282 2.07 -17.31 -19.49
N PHE A 283 1.39 -17.21 -18.38
CA PHE A 283 -0.07 -17.11 -18.28
C PHE A 283 -0.51 -15.75 -17.72
N PHE A 284 -1.54 -15.17 -18.29
CA PHE A 284 -2.20 -13.97 -17.78
C PHE A 284 -3.52 -14.36 -17.12
N GLU A 285 -3.51 -14.35 -15.79
CA GLU A 285 -4.62 -14.81 -14.97
C GLU A 285 -5.85 -13.92 -15.08
N LYS A 286 -7.02 -14.53 -14.85
CA LYS A 286 -8.29 -13.80 -14.70
C LYS A 286 -8.30 -13.06 -13.36
N ALA A 287 -9.09 -11.98 -13.28
CA ALA A 287 -9.30 -11.28 -12.02
C ALA A 287 -9.86 -12.25 -10.95
N VAL A 288 -9.28 -12.16 -9.75
CA VAL A 288 -9.67 -12.95 -8.58
C VAL A 288 -10.41 -12.04 -7.61
N GLN A 289 -11.47 -12.52 -6.96
CA GLN A 289 -12.16 -11.78 -5.92
C GLN A 289 -11.25 -11.62 -4.68
N HIS A 290 -11.46 -10.52 -3.93
CA HIS A 290 -10.56 -10.20 -2.82
C HIS A 290 -10.57 -11.24 -1.70
N ASP A 291 -11.71 -11.85 -1.44
CA ASP A 291 -11.90 -12.93 -0.46
C ASP A 291 -11.26 -14.27 -0.88
N GLU A 292 -11.04 -14.48 -2.17
CA GLU A 292 -10.40 -15.70 -2.72
C GLU A 292 -8.87 -15.54 -2.90
N ILE A 293 -8.32 -14.34 -2.69
CA ILE A 293 -6.94 -14.02 -3.07
C ILE A 293 -5.90 -14.85 -2.32
N TYR A 294 -6.14 -15.15 -1.04
CA TYR A 294 -5.24 -15.96 -0.23
C TYR A 294 -5.16 -17.40 -0.72
N GLN A 295 -6.31 -18.01 -1.03
CA GLN A 295 -6.35 -19.37 -1.61
C GLN A 295 -5.72 -19.40 -3.00
N PHE A 296 -5.89 -18.32 -3.77
CA PHE A 296 -5.27 -18.19 -5.08
C PHE A 296 -3.74 -18.17 -4.97
N TYR A 297 -3.16 -17.36 -4.09
CA TYR A 297 -1.71 -17.34 -3.87
C TYR A 297 -1.16 -18.67 -3.36
N GLY A 298 -1.96 -19.46 -2.67
CA GLY A 298 -1.58 -20.80 -2.24
C GLY A 298 -1.23 -21.79 -3.36
N LYS A 299 -1.65 -21.51 -4.60
CA LYS A 299 -1.35 -22.33 -5.79
C LYS A 299 0.04 -22.10 -6.38
N PHE A 300 0.78 -21.11 -5.89
CA PHE A 300 2.08 -20.69 -6.43
C PHE A 300 3.19 -20.96 -5.42
N ASP A 301 4.43 -20.94 -5.92
CA ASP A 301 5.60 -21.36 -5.17
C ASP A 301 6.57 -20.22 -4.89
N LEU A 302 6.54 -19.15 -5.71
CA LEU A 302 7.34 -17.95 -5.55
C LEU A 302 6.57 -16.72 -6.01
N PHE A 303 6.60 -15.64 -5.23
CA PHE A 303 6.05 -14.34 -5.60
C PHE A 303 7.17 -13.38 -6.00
N ILE A 304 7.01 -12.73 -7.16
CA ILE A 304 7.97 -11.74 -7.66
C ILE A 304 7.33 -10.36 -7.74
N ASN A 305 8.00 -9.36 -7.16
CA ASN A 305 7.61 -7.97 -7.27
C ASN A 305 8.71 -7.13 -7.93
N THR A 306 8.49 -6.71 -9.16
CA THR A 306 9.43 -5.88 -9.92
C THR A 306 9.08 -4.39 -9.91
N THR A 307 8.19 -3.98 -9.03
CA THR A 307 7.71 -2.60 -8.94
C THR A 307 8.85 -1.63 -8.67
N LEU A 308 8.96 -0.58 -9.48
CA LEU A 308 9.93 0.50 -9.31
C LEU A 308 9.39 1.69 -8.50
N ARG A 309 8.09 1.67 -8.18
CA ARG A 309 7.43 2.70 -7.37
C ARG A 309 6.12 2.18 -6.79
N ASP A 310 6.11 1.94 -5.51
CA ASP A 310 4.92 1.62 -4.73
C ASP A 310 5.12 2.04 -3.27
N SER A 311 4.07 2.38 -2.59
CA SER A 311 4.13 2.73 -1.16
C SER A 311 3.49 1.68 -0.25
N GLY A 312 2.59 0.85 -0.78
CA GLY A 312 1.80 -0.06 0.03
C GLY A 312 2.10 -1.53 -0.22
N CYS A 313 2.22 -1.91 -1.50
CA CYS A 313 2.54 -3.27 -1.95
C CYS A 313 1.65 -4.37 -1.33
N MET A 314 0.31 -4.16 -1.35
CA MET A 314 -0.67 -5.07 -0.75
C MET A 314 -0.50 -6.50 -1.26
N THR A 315 -0.37 -6.70 -2.58
CA THR A 315 -0.25 -8.04 -3.19
C THR A 315 0.92 -8.85 -2.65
N MET A 316 2.01 -8.19 -2.28
CA MET A 316 3.16 -8.85 -1.66
C MET A 316 2.92 -9.15 -0.18
N MET A 317 2.25 -8.23 0.56
CA MET A 317 1.81 -8.53 1.94
C MET A 317 0.88 -9.74 1.99
N GLU A 318 -0.09 -9.81 1.07
CA GLU A 318 -1.02 -10.93 0.94
C GLU A 318 -0.25 -12.24 0.65
N ALA A 319 0.73 -12.20 -0.25
CA ALA A 319 1.58 -13.36 -0.56
C ALA A 319 2.40 -13.83 0.66
N MET A 320 3.10 -12.91 1.34
CA MET A 320 3.86 -13.21 2.56
C MET A 320 2.96 -13.78 3.67
N SER A 321 1.72 -13.28 3.78
CA SER A 321 0.79 -13.71 4.84
C SER A 321 0.30 -15.14 4.69
N VAL A 322 0.31 -15.73 3.51
CA VAL A 322 0.00 -17.15 3.27
C VAL A 322 1.24 -18.05 3.24
N GLY A 323 2.42 -17.51 3.54
CA GLY A 323 3.67 -18.27 3.50
C GLY A 323 4.20 -18.49 2.08
N LEU A 324 3.86 -17.61 1.13
CA LEU A 324 4.45 -17.62 -0.20
C LEU A 324 5.77 -16.81 -0.16
N PRO A 325 6.94 -17.42 -0.45
CA PRO A 325 8.21 -16.70 -0.43
C PRO A 325 8.19 -15.57 -1.48
N CYS A 326 8.69 -14.43 -1.08
CA CYS A 326 8.64 -13.21 -1.89
C CYS A 326 10.03 -12.68 -2.18
N ILE A 327 10.31 -12.35 -3.44
CA ILE A 327 11.45 -11.56 -3.88
C ILE A 327 10.98 -10.23 -4.46
N ALA A 328 11.77 -9.18 -4.31
CA ALA A 328 11.41 -7.89 -4.88
C ALA A 328 12.60 -7.00 -5.21
N ILE A 329 12.40 -6.10 -6.18
CA ILE A 329 13.26 -4.93 -6.34
C ILE A 329 13.03 -4.01 -5.12
N ALA A 330 14.11 -3.67 -4.42
CA ALA A 330 14.10 -2.98 -3.14
C ALA A 330 13.77 -1.48 -3.28
N THR A 331 12.56 -1.16 -3.76
CA THR A 331 12.05 0.20 -3.92
C THR A 331 10.81 0.42 -3.09
N GLY A 332 10.66 1.58 -2.47
CA GLY A 332 9.43 1.97 -1.77
C GLY A 332 8.90 0.91 -0.80
N GLY A 333 7.63 0.53 -0.96
CA GLY A 333 6.96 -0.47 -0.14
C GLY A 333 7.65 -1.84 -0.15
N PRO A 334 7.95 -2.45 -1.32
CA PRO A 334 8.70 -3.70 -1.37
C PRO A 334 10.01 -3.68 -0.58
N GLY A 335 10.78 -2.58 -0.68
CA GLY A 335 12.00 -2.40 0.09
C GLY A 335 11.78 -2.36 1.61
N VAL A 336 10.64 -1.82 2.06
CA VAL A 336 10.25 -1.82 3.49
C VAL A 336 9.81 -3.22 3.93
N LEU A 337 9.03 -3.92 3.10
CA LEU A 337 8.54 -5.27 3.43
C LEU A 337 9.66 -6.29 3.54
N LEU A 338 10.71 -6.16 2.72
CA LEU A 338 11.88 -7.05 2.76
C LEU A 338 13.08 -6.45 3.52
N LYS A 339 12.85 -5.51 4.42
CA LYS A 339 13.95 -4.87 5.15
C LYS A 339 14.87 -5.87 5.87
N GLU A 340 14.31 -6.92 6.41
CA GLU A 340 15.01 -7.95 7.19
C GLU A 340 15.48 -9.16 6.33
N PHE A 341 15.19 -9.14 5.01
CA PHE A 341 15.42 -10.25 4.07
C PHE A 341 16.33 -9.80 2.93
N ALA A 342 17.61 -9.57 3.24
CA ALA A 342 18.60 -9.07 2.25
C ALA A 342 18.74 -10.02 1.05
N GLU A 343 18.65 -11.33 1.27
CA GLU A 343 18.74 -12.41 0.30
C GLU A 343 17.56 -12.46 -0.68
N CYS A 344 16.45 -11.80 -0.36
CA CYS A 344 15.25 -11.73 -1.20
C CYS A 344 15.14 -10.40 -1.98
N ARG A 345 16.14 -9.53 -1.84
CA ARG A 345 16.12 -8.17 -2.38
C ARG A 345 16.99 -8.06 -3.61
N VAL A 346 16.46 -7.36 -4.61
CA VAL A 346 17.20 -6.90 -5.79
C VAL A 346 17.45 -5.41 -5.66
N GLU A 347 18.70 -4.99 -5.59
CA GLU A 347 19.04 -3.56 -5.52
C GLU A 347 18.77 -2.87 -6.86
N PRO A 348 18.12 -1.70 -6.87
CA PRO A 348 17.66 -1.02 -8.08
C PRO A 348 18.79 -0.22 -8.77
N THR A 349 19.81 -0.89 -9.28
CA THR A 349 21.00 -0.31 -9.94
C THR A 349 20.72 0.11 -11.38
N SER A 350 20.53 -0.84 -12.28
CA SER A 350 20.14 -0.61 -13.68
C SER A 350 18.98 -1.52 -14.07
N TYR A 351 18.41 -1.29 -15.26
CA TYR A 351 17.31 -2.13 -15.74
C TYR A 351 17.78 -3.57 -16.00
N ASP A 352 18.92 -3.74 -16.67
CA ASP A 352 19.42 -5.06 -17.03
C ASP A 352 19.99 -5.81 -15.82
N ASP A 353 20.66 -5.12 -14.88
CA ASP A 353 21.07 -5.73 -13.60
C ASP A 353 19.85 -6.24 -12.80
N CYS A 354 18.75 -5.50 -12.79
CA CYS A 354 17.53 -5.97 -12.15
C CYS A 354 16.96 -7.24 -12.82
N VAL A 355 17.02 -7.34 -14.15
CA VAL A 355 16.59 -8.54 -14.88
C VAL A 355 17.44 -9.73 -14.47
N THR A 356 18.76 -9.60 -14.56
CA THR A 356 19.72 -10.67 -14.21
C THR A 356 19.62 -11.07 -12.73
N ALA A 357 19.50 -10.10 -11.83
CA ALA A 357 19.39 -10.41 -10.40
C ALA A 357 18.05 -11.11 -10.04
N VAL A 358 16.93 -10.72 -10.67
CA VAL A 358 15.66 -11.46 -10.51
C VAL A 358 15.79 -12.87 -11.08
N ALA A 359 16.42 -13.05 -12.26
CA ALA A 359 16.65 -14.36 -12.84
C ALA A 359 17.48 -15.26 -11.90
N SER A 360 18.57 -14.72 -11.34
CA SER A 360 19.41 -15.44 -10.38
C SER A 360 18.66 -15.86 -9.10
N LEU A 361 17.75 -15.02 -8.59
CA LEU A 361 16.95 -15.39 -7.43
C LEU A 361 15.89 -16.45 -7.75
N ILE A 362 15.35 -16.47 -8.98
CA ILE A 362 14.48 -17.57 -9.41
C ILE A 362 15.30 -18.89 -9.50
N GLU A 363 16.51 -18.84 -10.04
CA GLU A 363 17.40 -19.99 -10.09
C GLU A 363 17.77 -20.50 -8.68
N ASP A 364 18.11 -19.59 -7.76
CA ASP A 364 18.39 -19.95 -6.37
C ASP A 364 17.18 -20.63 -5.69
N TYR A 365 15.95 -20.14 -5.99
CA TYR A 365 14.73 -20.80 -5.53
C TYR A 365 14.62 -22.24 -6.07
N ILE A 366 14.85 -22.44 -7.35
CA ILE A 366 14.74 -23.77 -7.99
C ILE A 366 15.76 -24.75 -7.42
N LEU A 367 16.99 -24.29 -7.22
CA LEU A 367 18.11 -25.13 -6.76
C LEU A 367 18.12 -25.38 -5.25
N HIS A 368 17.51 -24.52 -4.45
CA HIS A 368 17.60 -24.55 -2.98
C HIS A 368 16.21 -24.40 -2.32
N THR A 369 15.23 -25.18 -2.78
CA THR A 369 13.82 -25.06 -2.34
C THR A 369 13.64 -25.12 -0.81
N ASP A 370 14.41 -25.99 -0.11
CA ASP A 370 14.31 -26.11 1.36
C ASP A 370 14.68 -24.79 2.06
N LYS A 371 15.75 -24.13 1.63
CA LYS A 371 16.13 -22.77 2.11
C LYS A 371 14.98 -21.78 1.93
N TRP A 372 14.29 -21.84 0.80
CA TRP A 372 13.20 -20.91 0.51
C TRP A 372 11.89 -21.21 1.27
N ILE A 373 11.68 -22.45 1.70
CA ILE A 373 10.62 -22.81 2.63
C ILE A 373 10.88 -22.14 3.99
N GLU A 374 12.10 -22.20 4.52
CA GLU A 374 12.48 -21.51 5.76
C GLU A 374 12.32 -19.98 5.66
N ILE A 375 12.74 -19.41 4.53
CA ILE A 375 12.53 -17.97 4.23
C ILE A 375 11.05 -17.63 4.24
N ALA A 376 10.20 -18.43 3.61
CA ALA A 376 8.76 -18.22 3.56
C ALA A 376 8.12 -18.23 4.95
N GLU A 377 8.50 -19.16 5.82
CA GLU A 377 8.04 -19.21 7.20
C GLU A 377 8.49 -17.98 8.00
N HIS A 378 9.73 -17.53 7.78
CA HIS A 378 10.25 -16.33 8.43
C HIS A 378 9.52 -15.07 7.91
N GLN A 379 9.30 -14.95 6.60
CA GLN A 379 8.52 -13.85 6.01
C GLN A 379 7.09 -13.84 6.54
N HIS A 380 6.45 -15.00 6.71
CA HIS A 380 5.11 -15.11 7.28
C HIS A 380 5.08 -14.63 8.75
N ARG A 381 6.01 -15.08 9.61
CA ARG A 381 6.11 -14.60 10.99
C ARG A 381 6.33 -13.10 11.06
N TYR A 382 7.25 -12.57 10.26
CA TYR A 382 7.52 -11.15 10.16
C TYR A 382 6.27 -10.35 9.74
N ALA A 383 5.49 -10.87 8.78
CA ALA A 383 4.23 -10.27 8.36
C ALA A 383 3.22 -10.21 9.52
N ALA A 384 3.09 -11.27 10.32
CA ALA A 384 2.21 -11.33 11.47
C ALA A 384 2.60 -10.32 12.57
N GLU A 385 3.89 -10.14 12.80
CA GLU A 385 4.42 -9.24 13.83
C GLU A 385 4.41 -7.77 13.41
N THR A 386 4.48 -7.48 12.09
CA THR A 386 4.74 -6.11 11.61
C THR A 386 3.56 -5.51 10.85
N PHE A 387 2.81 -6.31 10.08
CA PHE A 387 1.83 -5.76 9.13
C PHE A 387 0.39 -5.86 9.62
N VAL A 388 0.11 -6.59 10.67
CA VAL A 388 -1.22 -6.64 11.27
C VAL A 388 -1.58 -5.26 11.84
N VAL A 389 -2.80 -4.78 11.58
CA VAL A 389 -3.25 -3.43 11.97
C VAL A 389 -3.15 -3.24 13.47
N LYS A 390 -3.48 -4.27 14.26
CA LYS A 390 -3.34 -4.25 15.72
C LYS A 390 -1.91 -3.89 16.16
N GLN A 391 -0.89 -4.54 15.58
CA GLN A 391 0.51 -4.28 15.94
C GLN A 391 0.93 -2.84 15.65
N LYS A 392 0.41 -2.26 14.55
CA LYS A 392 0.67 -0.86 14.21
C LYS A 392 0.04 0.09 15.23
N ILE A 393 -1.17 -0.18 15.66
CA ILE A 393 -1.88 0.59 16.68
C ILE A 393 -1.13 0.50 18.01
N ASP A 394 -0.75 -0.69 18.43
CA ASP A 394 0.03 -0.92 19.66
C ASP A 394 1.36 -0.15 19.63
N TYR A 395 2.06 -0.16 18.48
CA TYR A 395 3.28 0.62 18.28
C TYR A 395 3.04 2.14 18.42
N ILE A 396 1.98 2.67 17.81
CA ILE A 396 1.61 4.10 17.94
C ILE A 396 1.34 4.45 19.40
N GLN A 397 0.56 3.65 20.10
CA GLN A 397 0.20 3.90 21.49
C GLN A 397 1.41 3.85 22.44
N LYS A 398 2.32 2.89 22.20
CA LYS A 398 3.58 2.80 22.95
C LYS A 398 4.47 4.03 22.72
N THR A 399 4.53 4.51 21.49
CA THR A 399 5.37 5.67 21.12
C THR A 399 4.76 7.01 21.58
N MET A 400 3.45 7.06 21.83
CA MET A 400 2.78 8.26 22.35
C MET A 400 3.00 8.51 23.86
N ARG A 401 3.25 7.46 24.61
CA ARG A 401 3.56 7.50 26.05
C ARG A 401 4.98 8.05 26.26
#